data_b2596601a71b5fbdfe69140b3d509ec7
#
_entry.id   b2596601a71b5fbdfe69140b3d509ec7
#
_cell.length_a   1.000
_cell.length_b   1.000
_cell.length_c   1.000
_cell.angle_alpha   90.00
_cell.angle_beta   90.00
_cell.angle_gamma   90.00
#
_symmetry.space_group_name_H-M   'P 1'
#
loop_
_entity.id
_entity.type
_entity.pdbx_description
1 polymer ?
#
loop_
_entity_poly.entity_id
_entity_poly.type
_entity_poly.pdbx_seq_one_letter_code
_entity_poly.pdbx_strand_id
1 'polypeptide(L)'
;MRALWLSFLHMLRLIRRDRMLLAAGLAPLLAGIAIRTAVPLAEGSLVRLTGAEAVLAPYYGLFDLFLASLAPAMFCFIAAMVMLEERDDHIDRYLSATALGRNGYYISRIVLPALVAFAVTAILLPGFHLTPLSAGTIILLSLAGTLQGIIIALLIVTVSSNKLEGMAVTKLSSLIILGAVIPYFVPARFSFGLSFLPSFWMGKAMMERSPLYLLPAIVAAGFWIAALWVKSCKVCR
;
A
#
# COMPACT_ATOMS: atom_id res chain seq x y z
N MET A 1 -3.55 -11.99 -24.07
CA MET A 1 -4.15 -10.76 -23.50
C MET A 1 -5.63 -10.91 -23.12
N ARG A 2 -6.51 -11.51 -23.94
CA ARG A 2 -7.94 -11.74 -23.59
C ARG A 2 -8.13 -12.51 -22.27
N ALA A 3 -7.37 -13.58 -22.03
CA ALA A 3 -7.48 -14.39 -20.82
C ALA A 3 -7.14 -13.61 -19.54
N LEU A 4 -6.09 -12.76 -19.57
CA LEU A 4 -5.71 -11.89 -18.43
C LEU A 4 -6.83 -10.90 -18.09
N TRP A 5 -7.42 -10.26 -19.10
CA TRP A 5 -8.49 -9.29 -18.92
C TRP A 5 -9.76 -9.94 -18.36
N LEU A 6 -10.14 -11.09 -18.89
CA LEU A 6 -11.30 -11.86 -18.39
C LEU A 6 -11.08 -12.29 -16.93
N SER A 7 -9.87 -12.75 -16.60
CA SER A 7 -9.52 -13.11 -15.22
C SER A 7 -9.61 -11.93 -14.27
N PHE A 8 -9.14 -10.75 -14.69
CA PHE A 8 -9.25 -9.53 -13.89
C PHE A 8 -10.71 -9.07 -13.72
N LEU A 9 -11.52 -9.12 -14.77
CA LEU A 9 -12.95 -8.83 -14.68
C LEU A 9 -13.69 -9.78 -13.74
N HIS A 10 -13.29 -11.05 -13.72
CA HIS A 10 -13.84 -12.02 -12.76
C HIS A 10 -13.51 -11.60 -11.31
N MET A 11 -12.25 -11.20 -11.05
CA MET A 11 -11.84 -10.66 -9.75
C MET A 11 -12.70 -9.46 -9.33
N LEU A 12 -12.95 -8.51 -10.23
CA LEU A 12 -13.80 -7.34 -9.94
C LEU A 12 -15.24 -7.73 -9.59
N ARG A 13 -15.76 -8.80 -10.20
CA ARG A 13 -17.09 -9.32 -9.84
C ARG A 13 -17.12 -9.92 -8.44
N LEU A 14 -16.07 -10.64 -8.03
CA LEU A 14 -15.93 -11.16 -6.66
C LEU A 14 -15.89 -10.03 -5.66
N ILE A 15 -15.07 -9.00 -5.91
CA ILE A 15 -14.97 -7.80 -5.04
C ILE A 15 -16.34 -7.14 -4.88
N ARG A 16 -17.11 -6.99 -5.97
CA ARG A 16 -18.44 -6.36 -5.90
C ARG A 16 -19.48 -7.15 -5.08
N ARG A 17 -19.27 -8.43 -4.85
CA ARG A 17 -20.14 -9.30 -4.04
C ARG A 17 -19.78 -9.24 -2.55
N ASP A 18 -18.54 -8.91 -2.21
CA ASP A 18 -18.06 -8.84 -0.83
C ASP A 18 -18.11 -7.39 -0.33
N ARG A 19 -19.03 -7.11 0.60
CA ARG A 19 -19.22 -5.76 1.18
C ARG A 19 -17.99 -5.28 1.93
N MET A 20 -17.21 -6.19 2.54
CA MET A 20 -15.99 -5.85 3.25
C MET A 20 -14.91 -5.36 2.29
N LEU A 21 -14.74 -6.04 1.14
CA LEU A 21 -13.77 -5.64 0.12
C LEU A 21 -14.16 -4.32 -0.55
N LEU A 22 -15.47 -4.08 -0.76
CA LEU A 22 -15.95 -2.78 -1.25
C LEU A 22 -15.65 -1.66 -0.27
N ALA A 23 -15.91 -1.87 1.03
CA ALA A 23 -15.60 -0.88 2.07
C ALA A 23 -14.09 -0.58 2.12
N ALA A 24 -13.24 -1.61 2.02
CA ALA A 24 -11.79 -1.45 1.95
C ALA A 24 -11.35 -0.63 0.72
N GLY A 25 -12.02 -0.80 -0.44
CA GLY A 25 -11.74 -0.03 -1.64
C GLY A 25 -12.12 1.46 -1.54
N LEU A 26 -13.12 1.78 -0.73
CA LEU A 26 -13.56 3.15 -0.48
C LEU A 26 -12.76 3.85 0.64
N ALA A 27 -12.11 3.08 1.51
CA ALA A 27 -11.38 3.60 2.67
C ALA A 27 -10.33 4.68 2.32
N PRO A 28 -9.53 4.57 1.24
CA PRO A 28 -8.56 5.59 0.89
C PRO A 28 -9.20 6.94 0.52
N LEU A 29 -10.35 6.92 -0.15
CA LEU A 29 -11.08 8.14 -0.50
C LEU A 29 -11.61 8.83 0.75
N LEU A 30 -12.24 8.07 1.65
CA LEU A 30 -12.75 8.59 2.92
C LEU A 30 -11.62 9.11 3.80
N ALA A 31 -10.48 8.40 3.85
CA ALA A 31 -9.28 8.86 4.56
C ALA A 31 -8.74 10.17 3.96
N GLY A 32 -8.68 10.28 2.63
CA GLY A 32 -8.26 11.51 1.94
C GLY A 32 -9.15 12.70 2.30
N ILE A 33 -10.46 12.52 2.26
CA ILE A 33 -11.43 13.55 2.67
C ILE A 33 -11.21 13.94 4.14
N ALA A 34 -11.08 12.93 5.02
CA ALA A 34 -10.86 13.16 6.46
C ALA A 34 -9.55 13.92 6.71
N ILE A 35 -8.45 13.53 6.06
CA ILE A 35 -7.16 14.20 6.19
C ILE A 35 -7.28 15.67 5.75
N ARG A 36 -7.84 15.92 4.58
CA ARG A 36 -7.96 17.29 4.04
C ARG A 36 -8.88 18.20 4.85
N THR A 37 -9.89 17.66 5.52
CA THR A 37 -10.85 18.46 6.30
C THR A 37 -10.56 18.46 7.78
N ALA A 38 -10.39 17.28 8.39
CA ALA A 38 -10.25 17.15 9.83
C ALA A 38 -8.87 17.61 10.36
N VAL A 39 -7.79 17.37 9.61
CA VAL A 39 -6.45 17.74 10.09
C VAL A 39 -6.26 19.26 10.21
N PRO A 40 -6.65 20.09 9.21
CA PRO A 40 -6.57 21.56 9.36
C PRO A 40 -7.53 22.11 10.42
N LEU A 41 -8.73 21.51 10.59
CA LEU A 41 -9.65 21.90 11.66
C LEU A 41 -9.09 21.59 13.05
N ALA A 42 -8.49 20.42 13.21
CA ALA A 42 -7.82 20.02 14.45
C ALA A 42 -6.63 20.94 14.75
N GLU A 43 -5.82 21.28 13.74
CA GLU A 43 -4.73 22.24 13.87
C GLU A 43 -5.24 23.57 14.43
N GLY A 44 -6.26 24.16 13.81
CA GLY A 44 -6.84 25.43 14.26
C GLY A 44 -7.35 25.40 15.70
N SER A 45 -7.93 24.27 16.11
CA SER A 45 -8.40 24.05 17.49
C SER A 45 -7.25 23.92 18.48
N LEU A 46 -6.21 23.14 18.12
CA LEU A 46 -5.03 22.92 18.96
C LEU A 46 -4.21 24.21 19.14
N VAL A 47 -3.99 24.98 18.09
CA VAL A 47 -3.32 26.28 18.15
C VAL A 47 -4.04 27.24 19.10
N ARG A 48 -5.38 27.28 19.05
CA ARG A 48 -6.19 28.11 19.97
C ARG A 48 -6.08 27.66 21.43
N LEU A 49 -5.98 26.37 21.69
CA LEU A 49 -5.91 25.79 23.03
C LEU A 49 -4.52 25.90 23.64
N THR A 50 -3.48 25.70 22.84
CA THR A 50 -2.08 25.64 23.32
C THR A 50 -1.35 26.96 23.22
N GLY A 51 -1.84 27.92 22.42
CA GLY A 51 -1.15 29.17 22.11
C GLY A 51 0.14 28.99 21.29
N ALA A 52 0.40 27.79 20.77
CA ALA A 52 1.56 27.49 19.93
C ALA A 52 1.32 27.96 18.49
N GLU A 53 2.38 28.34 17.77
CA GLU A 53 2.26 28.77 16.36
C GLU A 53 1.84 27.64 15.42
N ALA A 54 2.27 26.40 15.68
CA ALA A 54 1.92 25.21 14.92
C ALA A 54 2.08 23.95 15.78
N VAL A 55 1.13 23.02 15.70
CA VAL A 55 1.14 21.75 16.44
C VAL A 55 1.21 20.55 15.49
N LEU A 56 0.30 20.46 14.53
CA LEU A 56 0.24 19.36 13.53
C LEU A 56 0.93 19.73 12.21
N ALA A 57 1.09 20.99 11.88
CA ALA A 57 1.67 21.45 10.62
C ALA A 57 3.05 20.84 10.31
N PRO A 58 3.98 20.64 11.27
CA PRO A 58 5.25 19.94 11.01
C PRO A 58 5.08 18.49 10.55
N TYR A 59 3.94 17.85 10.86
CA TYR A 59 3.62 16.46 10.57
C TYR A 59 2.70 16.27 9.36
N TYR A 60 2.35 17.33 8.63
CA TYR A 60 1.49 17.22 7.44
C TYR A 60 2.04 16.25 6.40
N GLY A 61 3.36 16.18 6.25
CA GLY A 61 4.01 15.20 5.39
C GLY A 61 3.75 13.74 5.79
N LEU A 62 3.53 13.44 7.09
CA LEU A 62 3.13 12.11 7.55
C LEU A 62 1.71 11.75 7.11
N PHE A 63 0.78 12.72 7.14
CA PHE A 63 -0.59 12.48 6.67
C PHE A 63 -0.64 12.23 5.16
N ASP A 64 0.14 12.97 4.38
CA ASP A 64 0.27 12.77 2.94
C ASP A 64 0.89 11.40 2.63
N LEU A 65 1.93 11.02 3.38
CA LEU A 65 2.58 9.71 3.29
C LEU A 65 1.63 8.58 3.69
N PHE A 66 0.84 8.77 4.75
CA PHE A 66 -0.16 7.81 5.18
C PHE A 66 -1.17 7.55 4.06
N LEU A 67 -1.68 8.61 3.40
CA LEU A 67 -2.58 8.48 2.27
C LEU A 67 -1.92 7.77 1.08
N ALA A 68 -0.66 8.11 0.77
CA ALA A 68 0.12 7.50 -0.29
C ALA A 68 0.39 6.00 -0.08
N SER A 69 0.46 5.56 1.18
CA SER A 69 0.67 4.17 1.55
C SER A 69 -0.64 3.41 1.73
N LEU A 70 -1.69 4.07 2.26
CA LEU A 70 -2.98 3.45 2.58
C LEU A 70 -3.71 3.00 1.31
N ALA A 71 -3.77 3.83 0.28
CA ALA A 71 -4.49 3.50 -0.94
C ALA A 71 -3.92 2.23 -1.61
N PRO A 72 -2.61 2.12 -1.91
CA PRO A 72 -2.06 0.89 -2.47
C PRO A 72 -2.17 -0.31 -1.52
N ALA A 73 -2.00 -0.11 -0.21
CA ALA A 73 -2.14 -1.19 0.76
C ALA A 73 -3.55 -1.79 0.73
N MET A 74 -4.60 -0.96 0.67
CA MET A 74 -5.98 -1.43 0.60
C MET A 74 -6.29 -2.17 -0.70
N PHE A 75 -5.88 -1.65 -1.87
CA PHE A 75 -6.11 -2.34 -3.14
C PHE A 75 -5.34 -3.67 -3.23
N CYS A 76 -4.10 -3.70 -2.77
CA CYS A 76 -3.30 -4.91 -2.74
C CYS A 76 -3.81 -5.92 -1.69
N PHE A 77 -4.33 -5.45 -0.55
CA PHE A 77 -5.04 -6.27 0.42
C PHE A 77 -6.26 -6.94 -0.20
N ILE A 78 -7.11 -6.19 -0.91
CA ILE A 78 -8.28 -6.74 -1.61
C ILE A 78 -7.84 -7.85 -2.56
N ALA A 79 -6.79 -7.62 -3.34
CA ALA A 79 -6.24 -8.61 -4.27
C ALA A 79 -5.77 -9.87 -3.54
N ALA A 80 -5.06 -9.72 -2.42
CA ALA A 80 -4.59 -10.83 -1.59
C ALA A 80 -5.76 -11.64 -1.00
N MET A 81 -6.83 -10.96 -0.52
CA MET A 81 -8.02 -11.64 0.01
C MET A 81 -8.75 -12.46 -1.06
N VAL A 82 -8.88 -11.92 -2.27
CA VAL A 82 -9.46 -12.69 -3.40
C VAL A 82 -8.60 -13.92 -3.73
N MET A 83 -7.26 -13.78 -3.72
CA MET A 83 -6.36 -14.92 -3.97
C MET A 83 -6.49 -16.00 -2.88
N LEU A 84 -6.68 -15.63 -1.62
CA LEU A 84 -6.89 -16.59 -0.53
C LEU A 84 -8.25 -17.27 -0.64
N GLU A 85 -9.32 -16.54 -0.99
CA GLU A 85 -10.64 -17.11 -1.26
C GLU A 85 -10.60 -18.09 -2.42
N GLU A 86 -9.95 -17.75 -3.54
CA GLU A 86 -9.75 -18.66 -4.67
C GLU A 86 -8.93 -19.90 -4.29
N ARG A 87 -8.01 -19.77 -3.32
CA ARG A 87 -7.25 -20.91 -2.77
C ARG A 87 -8.10 -21.78 -1.89
N ASP A 88 -8.95 -21.23 -1.02
CA ASP A 88 -9.89 -21.96 -0.16
C ASP A 88 -10.87 -22.77 -1.00
N ASP A 89 -11.33 -22.21 -2.13
CA ASP A 89 -12.24 -22.86 -3.08
C ASP A 89 -11.52 -23.75 -4.13
N HIS A 90 -10.18 -23.89 -4.05
CA HIS A 90 -9.33 -24.59 -5.01
C HIS A 90 -9.42 -24.08 -6.47
N ILE A 91 -9.94 -22.88 -6.68
CA ILE A 91 -10.09 -22.24 -8.01
C ILE A 91 -8.73 -21.85 -8.60
N ASP A 92 -7.75 -21.50 -7.75
CA ASP A 92 -6.38 -21.15 -8.14
C ASP A 92 -5.70 -22.23 -9.00
N ARG A 93 -5.92 -23.50 -8.66
CA ARG A 93 -5.40 -24.66 -9.42
C ARG A 93 -6.04 -24.78 -10.81
N TYR A 94 -7.34 -24.58 -10.89
CA TYR A 94 -8.06 -24.60 -12.18
C TYR A 94 -7.61 -23.44 -13.07
N LEU A 95 -7.52 -22.24 -12.54
CA LEU A 95 -7.09 -21.04 -13.29
C LEU A 95 -5.65 -21.18 -13.80
N SER A 96 -4.75 -21.73 -12.99
CA SER A 96 -3.36 -21.96 -13.39
C SER A 96 -3.19 -23.07 -14.44
N ALA A 97 -4.13 -24.02 -14.54
CA ALA A 97 -4.15 -25.07 -15.55
C ALA A 97 -4.75 -24.63 -16.90
N THR A 98 -5.40 -23.44 -16.94
CA THR A 98 -5.95 -22.89 -18.19
C THR A 98 -4.88 -22.21 -19.05
N ALA A 99 -5.28 -21.68 -20.21
CA ALA A 99 -4.43 -20.87 -21.08
C ALA A 99 -3.85 -19.61 -20.40
N LEU A 100 -4.32 -19.24 -19.20
CA LEU A 100 -3.78 -18.17 -18.38
C LEU A 100 -2.39 -18.52 -17.84
N GLY A 101 -2.21 -19.79 -17.45
CA GLY A 101 -0.99 -20.28 -16.81
C GLY A 101 -0.76 -19.65 -15.43
N ARG A 102 0.24 -20.17 -14.71
CA ARG A 102 0.59 -19.70 -13.38
C ARG A 102 1.04 -18.24 -13.36
N ASN A 103 1.90 -17.86 -14.30
CA ASN A 103 2.38 -16.47 -14.39
C ASN A 103 1.26 -15.49 -14.71
N GLY A 104 0.35 -15.86 -15.62
CA GLY A 104 -0.82 -15.04 -15.94
C GLY A 104 -1.77 -14.87 -14.74
N TYR A 105 -1.92 -15.89 -13.91
CA TYR A 105 -2.70 -15.83 -12.69
C TYR A 105 -2.12 -14.75 -11.75
N TYR A 106 -0.83 -14.81 -11.42
CA TYR A 106 -0.18 -13.82 -10.55
C TYR A 106 -0.23 -12.40 -11.14
N ILE A 107 -0.01 -12.26 -12.45
CA ILE A 107 -0.12 -10.95 -13.11
C ILE A 107 -1.52 -10.38 -12.95
N SER A 108 -2.56 -11.19 -13.18
CA SER A 108 -3.95 -10.74 -13.08
C SER A 108 -4.40 -10.40 -11.65
N ARG A 109 -3.80 -11.04 -10.63
CA ARG A 109 -4.18 -10.90 -9.22
C ARG A 109 -3.31 -9.93 -8.42
N ILE A 110 -2.08 -9.68 -8.85
CA ILE A 110 -1.16 -8.76 -8.13
C ILE A 110 -0.82 -7.56 -8.98
N VAL A 111 -0.33 -7.76 -10.21
CA VAL A 111 0.19 -6.65 -11.02
C VAL A 111 -0.92 -5.71 -11.50
N LEU A 112 -2.03 -6.25 -12.01
CA LEU A 112 -3.13 -5.39 -12.47
C LEU A 112 -3.78 -4.59 -11.34
N PRO A 113 -4.12 -5.16 -10.16
CA PRO A 113 -4.59 -4.35 -9.03
C PRO A 113 -3.56 -3.33 -8.54
N ALA A 114 -2.26 -3.66 -8.57
CA ALA A 114 -1.21 -2.71 -8.21
C ALA A 114 -1.14 -1.52 -9.18
N LEU A 115 -1.32 -1.75 -10.49
CA LEU A 115 -1.40 -0.66 -11.47
C LEU A 115 -2.63 0.23 -11.23
N VAL A 116 -3.77 -0.36 -10.89
CA VAL A 116 -4.97 0.41 -10.50
C VAL A 116 -4.69 1.21 -9.23
N ALA A 117 -4.05 0.59 -8.23
CA ALA A 117 -3.67 1.24 -6.98
C ALA A 117 -2.73 2.44 -7.24
N PHE A 118 -1.74 2.27 -8.11
CA PHE A 118 -0.84 3.35 -8.53
C PHE A 118 -1.62 4.52 -9.14
N ALA A 119 -2.49 4.23 -10.12
CA ALA A 119 -3.29 5.25 -10.79
C ALA A 119 -4.21 5.99 -9.83
N VAL A 120 -4.90 5.25 -8.94
CA VAL A 120 -5.79 5.83 -7.92
C VAL A 120 -4.98 6.70 -6.95
N THR A 121 -3.83 6.24 -6.48
CA THR A 121 -2.98 7.03 -5.57
C THR A 121 -2.46 8.31 -6.24
N ALA A 122 -2.02 8.21 -7.49
CA ALA A 122 -1.54 9.35 -8.27
C ALA A 122 -2.63 10.39 -8.54
N ILE A 123 -3.92 10.00 -8.51
CA ILE A 123 -5.07 10.89 -8.62
C ILE A 123 -5.50 11.44 -7.26
N LEU A 124 -5.49 10.60 -6.22
CA LEU A 124 -5.91 11.02 -4.88
C LEU A 124 -4.93 12.00 -4.23
N LEU A 125 -3.63 11.77 -4.36
CA LEU A 125 -2.62 12.64 -3.73
C LEU A 125 -2.77 14.10 -4.15
N PRO A 126 -2.87 14.48 -5.44
CA PRO A 126 -3.07 15.87 -5.84
C PRO A 126 -4.36 16.48 -5.29
N GLY A 127 -5.39 15.65 -5.06
CA GLY A 127 -6.67 16.11 -4.52
C GLY A 127 -6.67 16.38 -3.02
N PHE A 128 -5.87 15.64 -2.26
CA PHE A 128 -5.98 15.58 -0.79
C PHE A 128 -4.70 15.89 -0.02
N HIS A 129 -3.56 16.18 -0.69
CA HIS A 129 -2.32 16.50 0.01
C HIS A 129 -2.42 17.77 0.84
N LEU A 130 -1.70 17.80 1.95
CA LEU A 130 -1.60 18.96 2.85
C LEU A 130 -0.30 19.76 2.63
N THR A 131 0.75 19.10 2.11
CA THR A 131 2.05 19.73 1.81
C THR A 131 2.18 20.06 0.33
N PRO A 132 2.92 21.11 -0.06
CA PRO A 132 3.18 21.40 -1.46
C PRO A 132 4.11 20.32 -2.05
N LEU A 133 3.52 19.39 -2.81
CA LEU A 133 4.23 18.30 -3.49
C LEU A 133 4.42 18.62 -4.96
N SER A 134 5.64 18.40 -5.48
CA SER A 134 5.88 18.47 -6.93
C SER A 134 5.26 17.24 -7.63
N ALA A 135 4.91 17.38 -8.90
CA ALA A 135 4.37 16.29 -9.71
C ALA A 135 5.30 15.05 -9.72
N GLY A 136 6.63 15.29 -9.77
CA GLY A 136 7.62 14.22 -9.69
C GLY A 136 7.58 13.49 -8.35
N THR A 137 7.44 14.22 -7.24
CA THR A 137 7.32 13.61 -5.89
C THR A 137 6.04 12.78 -5.78
N ILE A 138 4.92 13.27 -6.31
CA ILE A 138 3.65 12.55 -6.31
C ILE A 138 3.78 11.20 -7.05
N ILE A 139 4.37 11.21 -8.24
CA ILE A 139 4.56 9.99 -9.04
C ILE A 139 5.48 9.00 -8.31
N LEU A 140 6.63 9.46 -7.81
CA LEU A 140 7.59 8.61 -7.11
C LEU A 140 7.02 8.05 -5.80
N LEU A 141 6.28 8.88 -5.06
CA LEU A 141 5.65 8.48 -3.81
C LEU A 141 4.52 7.46 -4.05
N SER A 142 3.71 7.68 -5.10
CA SER A 142 2.68 6.72 -5.53
C SER A 142 3.31 5.39 -5.97
N LEU A 143 4.45 5.43 -6.67
CA LEU A 143 5.18 4.23 -7.07
C LEU A 143 5.73 3.48 -5.86
N ALA A 144 6.42 4.17 -4.94
CA ALA A 144 6.96 3.57 -3.73
C ALA A 144 5.86 2.96 -2.85
N GLY A 145 4.73 3.67 -2.67
CA GLY A 145 3.55 3.17 -1.96
C GLY A 145 2.96 1.92 -2.62
N THR A 146 2.89 1.90 -3.95
CA THR A 146 2.39 0.73 -4.69
C THR A 146 3.29 -0.49 -4.52
N LEU A 147 4.60 -0.31 -4.61
CA LEU A 147 5.55 -1.39 -4.34
C LEU A 147 5.43 -1.92 -2.91
N GLN A 148 5.23 -1.03 -1.94
CA GLN A 148 4.96 -1.42 -0.55
C GLN A 148 3.64 -2.20 -0.43
N GLY A 149 2.59 -1.80 -1.15
CA GLY A 149 1.32 -2.53 -1.23
C GLY A 149 1.51 -3.96 -1.78
N ILE A 150 2.33 -4.12 -2.83
CA ILE A 150 2.69 -5.44 -3.38
C ILE A 150 3.41 -6.30 -2.33
N ILE A 151 4.32 -5.74 -1.54
CA ILE A 151 4.98 -6.46 -0.44
C ILE A 151 3.96 -6.98 0.57
N ILE A 152 3.00 -6.15 0.96
CA ILE A 152 1.92 -6.52 1.89
C ILE A 152 1.09 -7.66 1.30
N ALA A 153 0.66 -7.57 0.04
CA ALA A 153 -0.08 -8.63 -0.62
C ALA A 153 0.69 -9.95 -0.69
N LEU A 154 1.97 -9.90 -1.09
CA LEU A 154 2.83 -11.08 -1.15
C LEU A 154 3.06 -11.69 0.24
N LEU A 155 3.22 -10.88 1.29
CA LEU A 155 3.31 -11.37 2.67
C LEU A 155 2.04 -12.12 3.06
N ILE A 156 0.88 -11.52 2.83
CA ILE A 156 -0.41 -12.14 3.16
C ILE A 156 -0.54 -13.48 2.46
N VAL A 157 -0.34 -13.53 1.15
CA VAL A 157 -0.52 -14.76 0.34
C VAL A 157 0.52 -15.84 0.65
N THR A 158 1.76 -15.44 1.04
CA THR A 158 2.83 -16.41 1.34
C THR A 158 2.81 -16.97 2.76
N VAL A 159 2.28 -16.20 3.70
CA VAL A 159 2.26 -16.59 5.13
C VAL A 159 0.94 -17.26 5.49
N SER A 160 -0.17 -16.87 4.86
CA SER A 160 -1.50 -17.37 5.17
C SER A 160 -1.88 -18.56 4.30
N SER A 161 -2.52 -19.54 4.91
CA SER A 161 -3.07 -20.72 4.23
C SER A 161 -4.52 -20.50 3.78
N ASN A 162 -5.27 -19.65 4.49
CA ASN A 162 -6.69 -19.38 4.26
C ASN A 162 -7.05 -17.90 4.49
N LYS A 163 -8.28 -17.51 4.11
CA LYS A 163 -8.79 -16.13 4.22
C LYS A 163 -8.78 -15.61 5.67
N LEU A 164 -9.05 -16.44 6.66
CA LEU A 164 -9.08 -16.04 8.08
C LEU A 164 -7.67 -15.70 8.60
N GLU A 165 -6.69 -16.55 8.30
CA GLU A 165 -5.29 -16.26 8.60
C GLU A 165 -4.81 -15.01 7.88
N GLY A 166 -5.24 -14.82 6.62
CA GLY A 166 -4.95 -13.63 5.83
C GLY A 166 -5.35 -12.34 6.51
N MET A 167 -6.52 -12.31 7.14
CA MET A 167 -6.97 -11.15 7.93
C MET A 167 -6.06 -10.87 9.13
N ALA A 168 -5.58 -11.90 9.82
CA ALA A 168 -4.66 -11.75 10.95
C ALA A 168 -3.28 -11.24 10.49
N VAL A 169 -2.73 -11.83 9.42
CA VAL A 169 -1.45 -11.41 8.83
C VAL A 169 -1.51 -9.99 8.29
N THR A 170 -2.65 -9.55 7.78
CA THR A 170 -2.85 -8.16 7.32
C THR A 170 -2.61 -7.15 8.44
N LYS A 171 -3.12 -7.42 9.64
CA LYS A 171 -2.89 -6.54 10.81
C LYS A 171 -1.40 -6.41 11.15
N LEU A 172 -0.66 -7.51 11.06
CA LEU A 172 0.79 -7.51 11.29
C LEU A 172 1.55 -6.82 10.14
N SER A 173 1.13 -7.06 8.90
CA SER A 173 1.76 -6.45 7.71
C SER A 173 1.59 -4.94 7.67
N SER A 174 0.51 -4.40 8.24
CA SER A 174 0.30 -2.95 8.33
C SER A 174 1.33 -2.25 9.23
N LEU A 175 1.99 -2.97 10.14
CA LEU A 175 3.09 -2.43 10.94
C LEU A 175 4.28 -1.98 10.08
N ILE A 176 4.43 -2.52 8.88
CA ILE A 176 5.45 -2.08 7.92
C ILE A 176 5.29 -0.59 7.58
N ILE A 177 4.05 -0.09 7.56
CA ILE A 177 3.75 1.32 7.29
C ILE A 177 4.28 2.22 8.42
N LEU A 178 4.33 1.73 9.66
CA LEU A 178 4.86 2.48 10.80
C LEU A 178 6.36 2.81 10.65
N GLY A 179 7.09 2.08 9.81
CA GLY A 179 8.47 2.43 9.46
C GLY A 179 8.62 3.86 8.93
N ALA A 180 7.56 4.41 8.33
CA ALA A 180 7.52 5.78 7.83
C ALA A 180 7.51 6.86 8.94
N VAL A 181 7.07 6.51 10.14
CA VAL A 181 7.01 7.41 11.30
C VAL A 181 8.38 7.58 11.95
N ILE A 182 9.24 6.56 11.83
CA ILE A 182 10.53 6.49 12.52
C ILE A 182 11.43 7.71 12.27
N PRO A 183 11.61 8.22 11.03
CA PRO A 183 12.46 9.38 10.78
C PRO A 183 12.04 10.63 11.54
N TYR A 184 10.75 10.77 11.86
CA TYR A 184 10.20 11.94 12.54
C TYR A 184 10.45 11.93 14.05
N PHE A 185 10.56 10.75 14.68
CA PHE A 185 10.60 10.63 16.15
C PHE A 185 11.87 9.97 16.69
N VAL A 186 12.63 9.27 15.83
CA VAL A 186 13.82 8.52 16.25
C VAL A 186 15.09 9.20 15.71
N PRO A 187 16.06 9.50 16.57
CA PRO A 187 17.35 10.08 16.15
C PRO A 187 18.04 9.20 15.11
N ALA A 188 18.74 9.85 14.15
CA ALA A 188 19.38 9.20 13.02
C ALA A 188 20.34 8.05 13.40
N ARG A 189 20.94 8.09 14.59
CA ARG A 189 21.86 7.06 15.09
C ARG A 189 21.19 5.68 15.27
N PHE A 190 19.92 5.66 15.65
CA PHE A 190 19.16 4.42 15.92
C PHE A 190 18.28 4.00 14.73
N SER A 191 18.03 4.89 13.80
CA SER A 191 17.17 4.65 12.65
C SER A 191 17.83 3.79 11.56
N PHE A 192 19.16 3.69 11.54
CA PHE A 192 19.91 2.90 10.53
C PHE A 192 19.52 1.42 10.50
N GLY A 193 19.22 0.83 11.66
CA GLY A 193 18.79 -0.56 11.75
C GLY A 193 17.48 -0.88 11.01
N LEU A 194 16.68 0.15 10.71
CA LEU A 194 15.37 0.03 10.05
C LEU A 194 15.40 0.50 8.58
N SER A 195 16.58 0.86 8.08
CA SER A 195 16.78 1.32 6.69
C SER A 195 16.49 0.24 5.62
N PHE A 196 16.34 -1.04 6.01
CA PHE A 196 15.90 -2.11 5.12
C PHE A 196 14.39 -2.04 4.80
N LEU A 197 13.60 -1.25 5.54
CA LEU A 197 12.18 -1.05 5.28
C LEU A 197 11.97 0.05 4.22
N PRO A 198 11.22 -0.21 3.14
CA PRO A 198 10.91 0.82 2.14
C PRO A 198 10.20 2.04 2.74
N SER A 199 9.30 1.82 3.70
CA SER A 199 8.54 2.86 4.38
C SER A 199 9.42 3.86 5.14
N PHE A 200 10.55 3.42 5.69
CA PHE A 200 11.52 4.30 6.35
C PHE A 200 12.03 5.40 5.39
N TRP A 201 12.43 5.01 4.19
CA TRP A 201 12.92 5.95 3.18
C TRP A 201 11.83 6.87 2.64
N MET A 202 10.57 6.37 2.56
CA MET A 202 9.42 7.21 2.23
C MET A 202 9.20 8.29 3.30
N GLY A 203 9.28 7.91 4.59
CA GLY A 203 9.18 8.85 5.71
C GLY A 203 10.29 9.90 5.68
N LYS A 204 11.52 9.48 5.42
CA LYS A 204 12.68 10.37 5.31
C LYS A 204 12.55 11.35 4.14
N ALA A 205 12.04 10.88 2.99
CA ALA A 205 11.79 11.73 1.82
C ALA A 205 10.82 12.88 2.13
N MET A 206 9.77 12.59 2.90
CA MET A 206 8.77 13.59 3.28
C MET A 206 9.30 14.55 4.37
N MET A 207 10.05 14.03 5.34
CA MET A 207 10.65 14.86 6.41
C MET A 207 11.68 15.85 5.86
N GLU A 208 12.59 15.38 4.99
CA GLU A 208 13.65 16.19 4.41
C GLU A 208 13.21 16.94 3.13
N ARG A 209 11.96 16.77 2.71
CA ARG A 209 11.37 17.34 1.47
C ARG A 209 12.22 17.07 0.22
N SER A 210 12.90 15.94 0.19
CA SER A 210 13.78 15.55 -0.90
C SER A 210 13.30 14.26 -1.58
N PRO A 211 12.89 14.32 -2.86
CA PRO A 211 12.43 13.15 -3.60
C PRO A 211 13.51 12.09 -3.83
N LEU A 212 14.80 12.46 -3.65
CA LEU A 212 15.93 11.53 -3.86
C LEU A 212 15.87 10.33 -2.92
N TYR A 213 15.32 10.47 -1.71
CA TYR A 213 15.16 9.37 -0.77
C TYR A 213 14.08 8.36 -1.18
N LEU A 214 13.25 8.66 -2.19
CA LEU A 214 12.33 7.69 -2.76
C LEU A 214 13.02 6.64 -3.63
N LEU A 215 14.21 6.93 -4.18
CA LEU A 215 14.99 5.96 -4.95
C LEU A 215 15.42 4.75 -4.09
N PRO A 216 16.07 4.91 -2.91
CA PRO A 216 16.36 3.79 -2.04
C PRO A 216 15.10 3.07 -1.53
N ALA A 217 13.95 3.78 -1.36
CA ALA A 217 12.69 3.12 -1.05
C ALA A 217 12.27 2.13 -2.14
N ILE A 218 12.36 2.52 -3.41
CA ILE A 218 12.03 1.69 -4.56
C ILE A 218 12.99 0.48 -4.67
N VAL A 219 14.29 0.71 -4.46
CA VAL A 219 15.30 -0.37 -4.49
C VAL A 219 15.05 -1.38 -3.36
N ALA A 220 14.83 -0.90 -2.14
CA ALA A 220 14.51 -1.76 -1.00
C ALA A 220 13.21 -2.56 -1.23
N ALA A 221 12.18 -1.91 -1.78
CA ALA A 221 10.93 -2.58 -2.13
C ALA A 221 11.14 -3.65 -3.21
N GLY A 222 11.94 -3.38 -4.23
CA GLY A 222 12.29 -4.36 -5.26
C GLY A 222 12.96 -5.61 -4.69
N PHE A 223 13.89 -5.43 -3.75
CA PHE A 223 14.54 -6.54 -3.05
C PHE A 223 13.52 -7.40 -2.26
N TRP A 224 12.64 -6.75 -1.50
CA TRP A 224 11.60 -7.45 -0.74
C TRP A 224 10.62 -8.21 -1.65
N ILE A 225 10.19 -7.59 -2.75
CA ILE A 225 9.30 -8.23 -3.74
C ILE A 225 9.99 -9.46 -4.34
N ALA A 226 11.26 -9.35 -4.75
CA ALA A 226 12.01 -10.48 -5.30
C ALA A 226 12.12 -11.64 -4.29
N ALA A 227 12.47 -11.35 -3.04
CA ALA A 227 12.58 -12.35 -1.98
C ALA A 227 11.24 -13.08 -1.71
N LEU A 228 10.15 -12.32 -1.60
CA LEU A 228 8.82 -12.88 -1.35
C LEU A 228 8.27 -13.63 -2.57
N TRP A 229 8.56 -13.15 -3.78
CA TRP A 229 8.16 -13.84 -5.01
C TRP A 229 8.77 -15.23 -5.13
N VAL A 230 10.07 -15.35 -4.86
CA VAL A 230 10.74 -16.66 -4.83
C VAL A 230 10.11 -17.60 -3.80
N LYS A 231 9.73 -17.07 -2.64
CA LYS A 231 9.06 -17.86 -1.59
C LYS A 231 7.64 -18.27 -2.02
N SER A 232 6.86 -17.36 -2.61
CA SER A 232 5.49 -17.66 -3.08
C SER A 232 5.50 -18.72 -4.18
N CYS A 233 6.50 -18.72 -5.05
CA CYS A 233 6.69 -19.75 -6.06
C CYS A 233 6.97 -21.16 -5.49
N LYS A 234 7.53 -21.26 -4.28
CA LYS A 234 7.79 -22.54 -3.59
C LYS A 234 6.56 -23.07 -2.84
N VAL A 235 5.77 -22.20 -2.25
CA VAL A 235 4.58 -22.56 -1.46
C VAL A 235 3.46 -23.16 -2.33
N CYS A 236 3.39 -22.78 -3.58
CA CYS A 236 2.41 -23.32 -4.54
C CYS A 236 2.94 -24.54 -5.33
N ARG A 237 4.01 -25.20 -4.92
CA ARG A 237 4.46 -26.51 -5.43
C ARG A 237 3.91 -27.62 -4.58
#